data_b5b1e0845630205e390dc4c572f4a063
#
_entry.id   b5b1e0845630205e390dc4c572f4a063
#
_cell.length_a   1.000
_cell.length_b   1.000
_cell.length_c   1.000
_cell.angle_alpha   90.00
_cell.angle_beta   90.00
_cell.angle_gamma   90.00
#
_symmetry.space_group_name_H-M   'P 1'
#
loop_
_entity.id
_entity.type
_entity.pdbx_description
1 polymer ?
#
loop_
_entity_poly.entity_id
_entity_poly.type
_entity_poly.pdbx_seq_one_letter_code
_entity_poly.pdbx_strand_id
1 'polypeptide(L)'
;MDKPPTPRMRNFELHRFFVVLLVVWGFVLVLQTSSLFQDATDQIPSSSRLKRAFGLGVSWRRSDEDEAYDLPEPLADAGDHEISEEDLLHLSLLHERCVLDANGSLPWEFGSPGHQLPNASASNPEVVINQDDRDLLEKLSQCPDVDIFLPADLHGNGYCEDAVAYAKYLNSRLLPKWALEIKLYDPDLGYDVDYFDLCPKTPMIFFNHYWEGVPQMPRWPKGKPVYLMPNIEMFELTPEHYWNVDVVLCKTKECYDRVTKWYKQEGNPRNASVFYTKHTSSDQAQFARKRMGERVIRTKDFSNIRFVHTAGTSSAKGTRELMECWVLVPGLPPLDVYIDNKPYDLLFKPNFKRLMRFSRSPVNVHVGLIERSRFAKLTADTTFFMCPSTSEGYGHYINQARAAGAVVVTTDLSPMNELITANETGFLIPVTPRKHPKMVLGGAYRGQHGLHDVEGLVATFRGPDICEVVSEMATSTTTEQREAMGANARRAYLEDTRFFANAMQELRQFARRGQ
;
A
#
# COMPACT_ATOMS: atom_id res chain seq x y z
N MET A 1 79.68 28.70 20.95
CA MET A 1 78.40 28.27 21.67
C MET A 1 77.45 27.86 20.59
N ASP A 2 77.48 26.53 20.30
CA ASP A 2 76.73 25.90 19.21
C ASP A 2 75.37 25.52 19.69
N LYS A 3 74.34 25.80 18.87
CA LYS A 3 72.96 25.29 19.05
C LYS A 3 72.89 23.87 18.50
N PRO A 4 72.15 22.91 19.19
CA PRO A 4 72.00 21.59 18.70
C PRO A 4 70.92 21.49 17.58
N PRO A 5 70.98 20.51 16.64
CA PRO A 5 70.10 20.39 15.51
C PRO A 5 68.75 19.76 15.95
N THR A 6 67.68 20.27 15.37
CA THR A 6 66.30 19.77 15.54
C THR A 6 66.08 18.47 14.77
N PRO A 7 65.32 17.48 15.33
CA PRO A 7 65.04 16.21 14.63
C PRO A 7 63.86 16.37 13.67
N ARG A 8 64.13 16.43 12.38
CA ARG A 8 63.11 16.56 11.31
C ARG A 8 62.95 15.28 10.48
N MET A 9 63.08 14.08 11.09
CA MET A 9 63.05 12.82 10.34
C MET A 9 62.17 11.72 10.93
N ARG A 10 61.12 12.04 11.70
CA ARG A 10 60.22 11.00 12.23
C ARG A 10 58.80 11.01 11.68
N ASN A 11 58.35 12.09 11.03
CA ASN A 11 56.98 12.19 10.55
C ASN A 11 56.76 11.61 9.15
N PHE A 12 57.82 11.37 8.36
CA PHE A 12 57.68 10.85 7.00
C PHE A 12 57.50 9.34 6.94
N GLU A 13 58.06 8.59 7.88
CA GLU A 13 57.91 7.13 8.02
C GLU A 13 56.55 6.76 8.59
N LEU A 14 56.04 7.54 9.55
CA LEU A 14 54.71 7.30 10.14
C LEU A 14 53.59 7.49 9.09
N HIS A 15 53.71 8.46 8.21
CA HIS A 15 52.70 8.73 7.17
C HIS A 15 52.65 7.62 6.11
N ARG A 16 53.82 7.08 5.73
CA ARG A 16 53.90 5.91 4.83
C ARG A 16 53.33 4.67 5.45
N PHE A 17 53.53 4.45 6.75
CA PHE A 17 52.96 3.30 7.45
C PHE A 17 51.43 3.39 7.53
N PHE A 18 50.86 4.55 7.79
CA PHE A 18 49.41 4.76 7.81
C PHE A 18 48.77 4.61 6.41
N VAL A 19 49.39 5.08 5.36
CA VAL A 19 48.91 4.94 3.99
C VAL A 19 48.94 3.46 3.55
N VAL A 20 49.98 2.71 3.88
CA VAL A 20 50.05 1.26 3.59
C VAL A 20 48.99 0.49 4.39
N LEU A 21 48.75 0.83 5.66
CA LEU A 21 47.71 0.23 6.49
C LEU A 21 46.28 0.47 5.95
N LEU A 22 46.02 1.70 5.47
CA LEU A 22 44.72 2.03 4.84
C LEU A 22 44.51 1.31 3.51
N VAL A 23 45.56 1.13 2.71
CA VAL A 23 45.49 0.40 1.45
C VAL A 23 45.29 -1.09 1.70
N VAL A 24 45.99 -1.69 2.67
CA VAL A 24 45.82 -3.09 3.07
C VAL A 24 44.43 -3.33 3.66
N TRP A 25 43.93 -2.42 4.51
CA TRP A 25 42.57 -2.51 5.07
C TRP A 25 41.49 -2.37 3.98
N GLY A 26 41.67 -1.46 3.04
CA GLY A 26 40.80 -1.33 1.86
C GLY A 26 40.78 -2.59 1.00
N PHE A 27 41.93 -3.25 0.82
CA PHE A 27 42.02 -4.51 0.05
C PHE A 27 41.39 -5.69 0.78
N VAL A 28 41.51 -5.77 2.12
CA VAL A 28 40.86 -6.80 2.94
C VAL A 28 39.33 -6.61 2.95
N LEU A 29 38.83 -5.38 3.01
CA LEU A 29 37.41 -5.06 2.88
C LEU A 29 36.85 -5.45 1.50
N VAL A 30 37.58 -5.18 0.42
CA VAL A 30 37.18 -5.57 -0.93
C VAL A 30 37.18 -7.10 -1.10
N LEU A 31 38.15 -7.81 -0.52
CA LEU A 31 38.18 -9.27 -0.56
C LEU A 31 37.08 -9.91 0.30
N GLN A 32 36.75 -9.34 1.46
CA GLN A 32 35.65 -9.83 2.29
C GLN A 32 34.29 -9.57 1.64
N THR A 33 34.11 -8.46 0.94
CA THR A 33 32.87 -8.22 0.18
C THR A 33 32.78 -9.08 -1.07
N SER A 34 33.89 -9.41 -1.74
CA SER A 34 33.89 -10.30 -2.91
C SER A 34 33.66 -11.76 -2.54
N SER A 35 34.16 -12.25 -1.39
CA SER A 35 33.88 -13.61 -0.92
C SER A 35 32.43 -13.80 -0.48
N LEU A 36 31.79 -12.76 0.12
CA LEU A 36 30.36 -12.78 0.43
C LEU A 36 29.49 -12.74 -0.83
N PHE A 37 30.01 -12.25 -1.95
CA PHE A 37 29.31 -12.30 -3.24
C PHE A 37 29.52 -13.63 -3.98
N GLN A 38 30.65 -14.31 -3.82
CA GLN A 38 30.89 -15.61 -4.44
C GLN A 38 30.12 -16.75 -3.78
N ASP A 39 29.96 -16.76 -2.45
CA ASP A 39 29.14 -17.75 -1.76
C ASP A 39 27.63 -17.64 -2.06
N ALA A 40 27.18 -16.48 -2.59
CA ALA A 40 25.79 -16.27 -3.00
C ALA A 40 25.50 -16.71 -4.45
N THR A 41 26.54 -16.90 -5.29
CA THR A 41 26.37 -17.22 -6.72
C THR A 41 26.52 -18.71 -7.06
N ASP A 42 27.14 -19.49 -6.19
CA ASP A 42 27.44 -20.91 -6.49
C ASP A 42 26.35 -21.93 -6.09
N GLN A 43 25.18 -21.47 -5.58
CA GLN A 43 24.09 -22.38 -5.17
C GLN A 43 22.78 -22.28 -5.97
N ILE A 44 22.79 -21.71 -7.18
CA ILE A 44 21.55 -21.68 -8.00
C ILE A 44 21.81 -22.32 -9.37
N PRO A 45 21.31 -23.55 -9.64
CA PRO A 45 21.28 -24.09 -11.00
C PRO A 45 20.30 -23.25 -11.85
N SER A 46 20.78 -22.76 -13.00
CA SER A 46 19.95 -22.02 -13.95
C SER A 46 18.82 -22.92 -14.49
N SER A 47 17.57 -22.59 -14.15
CA SER A 47 16.38 -23.37 -14.53
C SER A 47 16.07 -23.37 -16.03
N SER A 48 16.77 -22.58 -16.84
CA SER A 48 16.51 -22.47 -18.28
C SER A 48 17.06 -23.58 -19.16
N ARG A 49 17.96 -24.43 -18.64
CA ARG A 49 18.50 -25.61 -19.40
C ARG A 49 17.76 -26.93 -19.17
N LEU A 50 16.90 -27.01 -18.14
CA LEU A 50 16.14 -28.23 -17.81
C LEU A 50 14.81 -28.37 -18.55
N LYS A 51 14.24 -27.28 -19.09
CA LYS A 51 12.98 -27.35 -19.85
C LYS A 51 13.10 -27.95 -21.27
N ARG A 52 14.32 -28.15 -21.78
CA ARG A 52 14.53 -28.73 -23.13
C ARG A 52 14.89 -30.23 -23.13
N ALA A 53 15.15 -30.86 -21.99
CA ALA A 53 15.61 -32.23 -21.94
C ALA A 53 14.55 -33.28 -21.57
N PHE A 54 13.42 -32.89 -20.97
CA PHE A 54 12.37 -33.83 -20.61
C PHE A 54 11.01 -33.26 -20.97
N GLY A 55 10.47 -33.70 -22.09
CA GLY A 55 9.08 -33.46 -22.52
C GLY A 55 8.09 -34.27 -21.67
N LEU A 56 8.01 -33.98 -20.39
CA LEU A 56 6.98 -34.51 -19.50
C LEU A 56 6.19 -33.32 -18.96
N GLY A 57 5.00 -33.15 -19.51
CA GLY A 57 3.97 -32.29 -18.92
C GLY A 57 3.61 -32.82 -17.54
N VAL A 58 4.21 -32.25 -16.51
CA VAL A 58 3.76 -32.45 -15.14
C VAL A 58 2.58 -31.50 -14.93
N SER A 59 1.40 -32.02 -15.17
CA SER A 59 0.15 -31.48 -14.64
C SER A 59 0.27 -31.57 -13.11
N TRP A 60 0.43 -30.43 -12.45
CA TRP A 60 0.21 -30.33 -11.02
C TRP A 60 -1.27 -30.57 -10.78
N ARG A 61 -1.63 -31.83 -10.45
CA ARG A 61 -2.91 -32.10 -9.81
C ARG A 61 -2.86 -31.39 -8.46
N ARG A 62 -3.68 -30.35 -8.30
CA ARG A 62 -4.13 -29.92 -6.97
C ARG A 62 -4.66 -31.16 -6.26
N SER A 63 -4.16 -31.42 -5.07
CA SER A 63 -4.76 -32.38 -4.16
C SER A 63 -6.16 -31.88 -3.82
N ASP A 64 -7.17 -32.68 -4.10
CA ASP A 64 -8.61 -32.42 -3.86
C ASP A 64 -8.97 -32.46 -2.36
N GLU A 65 -8.13 -31.88 -1.48
CA GLU A 65 -8.40 -31.71 -0.05
C GLU A 65 -8.37 -30.23 0.37
N ASP A 66 -8.49 -29.28 -0.56
CA ASP A 66 -8.93 -27.94 -0.21
C ASP A 66 -10.43 -28.05 0.12
N GLU A 67 -10.75 -28.17 1.42
CA GLU A 67 -12.09 -27.83 1.91
C GLU A 67 -12.46 -26.50 1.27
N ALA A 68 -13.44 -26.51 0.39
CA ALA A 68 -14.02 -25.30 -0.18
C ALA A 68 -14.44 -24.43 0.99
N TYR A 69 -13.66 -23.40 1.31
CA TYR A 69 -14.11 -22.35 2.19
C TYR A 69 -15.30 -21.71 1.49
N ASP A 70 -16.51 -22.01 1.98
CA ASP A 70 -17.67 -21.21 1.68
C ASP A 70 -17.29 -19.76 2.08
N LEU A 71 -16.95 -18.95 1.08
CA LEU A 71 -17.04 -17.50 1.26
C LEU A 71 -18.45 -17.26 1.79
N PRO A 72 -18.63 -16.51 2.89
CA PRO A 72 -19.97 -16.18 3.32
C PRO A 72 -20.72 -15.68 2.10
N GLU A 73 -21.84 -16.33 1.77
CA GLU A 73 -22.67 -15.92 0.64
C GLU A 73 -22.89 -14.41 0.78
N PRO A 74 -22.68 -13.61 -0.27
CA PRO A 74 -23.01 -12.20 -0.22
C PRO A 74 -24.45 -12.13 0.28
N LEU A 75 -24.67 -11.40 1.37
CA LEU A 75 -26.00 -11.28 1.98
C LEU A 75 -27.00 -10.97 0.87
N ALA A 76 -28.00 -11.83 0.72
CA ALA A 76 -29.03 -11.74 -0.33
C ALA A 76 -29.81 -10.40 -0.31
N ASP A 77 -29.67 -9.62 0.77
CA ASP A 77 -30.29 -8.30 0.99
C ASP A 77 -29.31 -7.12 0.87
N ALA A 78 -28.03 -7.33 0.57
CA ALA A 78 -27.16 -6.25 0.09
C ALA A 78 -27.67 -5.92 -1.32
N GLY A 79 -28.61 -5.01 -1.42
CA GLY A 79 -29.23 -4.62 -2.69
C GLY A 79 -28.16 -4.38 -3.75
N ASP A 80 -28.47 -4.67 -5.01
CA ASP A 80 -27.65 -4.42 -6.20
C ASP A 80 -27.31 -2.92 -6.30
N HIS A 81 -26.54 -2.39 -5.36
CA HIS A 81 -26.00 -1.03 -5.41
C HIS A 81 -24.87 -1.02 -6.44
N GLU A 82 -25.24 -0.66 -7.64
CA GLU A 82 -24.29 -0.31 -8.67
C GLU A 82 -23.45 0.87 -8.16
N ILE A 83 -22.11 0.71 -8.14
CA ILE A 83 -21.22 1.80 -7.73
C ILE A 83 -21.31 2.91 -8.77
N SER A 84 -21.87 4.04 -8.38
CA SER A 84 -22.07 5.21 -9.25
C SER A 84 -20.77 6.03 -9.40
N GLU A 85 -20.71 6.84 -10.45
CA GLU A 85 -19.63 7.83 -10.61
C GLU A 85 -19.59 8.85 -9.46
N GLU A 86 -20.74 9.18 -8.89
CA GLU A 86 -20.85 10.07 -7.73
C GLU A 86 -20.27 9.43 -6.48
N ASP A 87 -20.45 8.12 -6.29
CA ASP A 87 -19.83 7.37 -5.20
C ASP A 87 -18.30 7.39 -5.28
N LEU A 88 -17.76 7.20 -6.47
CA LEU A 88 -16.31 7.24 -6.71
C LEU A 88 -15.75 8.65 -6.52
N LEU A 89 -16.49 9.67 -6.96
CA LEU A 89 -16.11 11.05 -6.74
C LEU A 89 -16.12 11.38 -5.25
N HIS A 90 -17.16 10.98 -4.52
CA HIS A 90 -17.27 11.19 -3.08
C HIS A 90 -16.07 10.58 -2.34
N LEU A 91 -15.68 9.33 -2.66
CA LEU A 91 -14.50 8.69 -2.07
C LEU A 91 -13.22 9.52 -2.33
N SER A 92 -13.09 10.06 -3.55
CA SER A 92 -11.92 10.87 -3.94
C SER A 92 -11.90 12.24 -3.23
N LEU A 93 -13.06 12.85 -2.97
CA LEU A 93 -13.18 14.08 -2.19
C LEU A 93 -12.81 13.87 -0.72
N LEU A 94 -13.27 12.77 -0.12
CA LEU A 94 -12.88 12.38 1.23
C LEU A 94 -11.36 12.16 1.32
N HIS A 95 -10.76 11.47 0.34
CA HIS A 95 -9.32 11.27 0.28
C HIS A 95 -8.57 12.61 0.18
N GLU A 96 -8.98 13.51 -0.72
CA GLU A 96 -8.36 14.83 -0.82
C GLU A 96 -8.42 15.56 0.52
N ARG A 97 -9.59 15.58 1.17
CA ARG A 97 -9.77 16.26 2.47
C ARG A 97 -8.93 15.63 3.57
N CYS A 98 -8.91 14.31 3.70
CA CYS A 98 -8.09 13.59 4.67
C CYS A 98 -6.61 13.99 4.57
N VAL A 99 -6.07 14.06 3.35
CA VAL A 99 -4.65 14.42 3.17
C VAL A 99 -4.38 15.91 3.40
N LEU A 100 -5.38 16.80 3.20
CA LEU A 100 -5.23 18.25 3.40
C LEU A 100 -5.40 18.67 4.85
N ASP A 101 -6.18 17.93 5.62
CA ASP A 101 -6.57 18.29 6.98
C ASP A 101 -6.31 17.14 7.94
N ALA A 102 -5.14 17.17 8.56
CA ALA A 102 -4.76 16.18 9.56
C ALA A 102 -5.29 16.47 10.97
N ASN A 103 -5.88 17.65 11.20
CA ASN A 103 -6.30 18.08 12.52
C ASN A 103 -7.82 17.99 12.73
N GLY A 104 -8.61 18.02 11.66
CA GLY A 104 -10.06 17.88 11.74
C GLY A 104 -10.50 16.43 11.88
N SER A 105 -11.63 16.18 12.57
CA SER A 105 -12.33 14.91 12.47
C SER A 105 -13.17 14.94 11.18
N LEU A 106 -12.97 13.93 10.30
CA LEU A 106 -13.58 13.90 8.98
C LEU A 106 -14.73 12.89 8.94
N PRO A 107 -16.00 13.33 8.96
CA PRO A 107 -17.15 12.47 8.81
C PRO A 107 -17.38 12.10 7.33
N TRP A 108 -18.02 10.96 7.09
CA TRP A 108 -18.30 10.44 5.75
C TRP A 108 -19.21 11.36 4.92
N GLU A 109 -20.02 12.20 5.56
CA GLU A 109 -20.92 13.14 4.90
C GLU A 109 -20.19 14.23 4.11
N PHE A 110 -18.91 14.47 4.39
CA PHE A 110 -18.13 15.47 3.67
C PHE A 110 -18.09 15.16 2.18
N GLY A 111 -18.64 16.05 1.37
CA GLY A 111 -18.67 15.91 -0.09
C GLY A 111 -19.69 14.90 -0.62
N SER A 112 -20.56 14.34 0.23
CA SER A 112 -21.63 13.45 -0.21
C SER A 112 -22.70 14.21 -1.01
N PRO A 113 -23.39 13.57 -1.97
CA PRO A 113 -24.40 14.24 -2.81
C PRO A 113 -25.51 14.95 -2.04
N GLY A 114 -25.90 14.41 -0.87
CA GLY A 114 -26.95 14.98 -0.01
C GLY A 114 -26.52 16.21 0.79
N HIS A 115 -25.21 16.48 0.88
CA HIS A 115 -24.63 17.60 1.65
C HIS A 115 -23.92 18.64 0.77
N GLN A 116 -24.14 18.61 -0.53
CA GLN A 116 -23.63 19.63 -1.44
C GLN A 116 -24.54 20.86 -1.41
N LEU A 117 -24.00 21.99 -0.97
CA LEU A 117 -24.69 23.27 -1.12
C LEU A 117 -24.76 23.65 -2.61
N PRO A 118 -25.91 24.20 -3.11
CA PRO A 118 -26.13 24.49 -4.53
C PRO A 118 -25.08 25.38 -5.20
N ASN A 119 -24.32 26.15 -4.43
CA ASN A 119 -23.32 27.12 -4.90
C ASN A 119 -21.92 26.92 -4.37
N ALA A 120 -21.62 25.81 -3.69
CA ALA A 120 -20.29 25.53 -3.18
C ALA A 120 -19.53 24.62 -4.17
N SER A 121 -18.28 24.97 -4.45
CA SER A 121 -17.32 23.97 -4.91
C SER A 121 -17.40 22.76 -3.96
N ALA A 122 -17.49 21.56 -4.47
CA ALA A 122 -17.78 20.25 -3.88
C ALA A 122 -17.23 19.90 -2.47
N SER A 123 -17.11 20.85 -1.56
CA SER A 123 -16.65 20.66 -0.19
C SER A 123 -17.43 21.57 0.74
N ASN A 124 -18.16 20.98 1.69
CA ASN A 124 -18.73 21.73 2.79
C ASN A 124 -17.78 21.68 4.00
N PRO A 125 -16.96 22.71 4.25
CA PRO A 125 -16.00 22.70 5.35
C PRO A 125 -16.68 22.69 6.73
N GLU A 126 -17.95 23.10 6.83
CA GLU A 126 -18.74 23.10 8.07
C GLU A 126 -19.06 21.69 8.59
N VAL A 127 -18.94 20.66 7.72
CA VAL A 127 -19.15 19.26 8.11
C VAL A 127 -17.93 18.68 8.85
N VAL A 128 -16.72 19.21 8.59
CA VAL A 128 -15.52 18.77 9.31
C VAL A 128 -15.59 19.26 10.76
N ILE A 129 -15.39 18.34 11.69
CA ILE A 129 -15.47 18.62 13.13
C ILE A 129 -14.11 19.13 13.61
N ASN A 130 -14.08 20.31 14.19
CA ASN A 130 -12.88 20.94 14.73
C ASN A 130 -12.97 21.08 16.24
N GLN A 131 -11.83 21.19 16.90
CA GLN A 131 -11.74 21.24 18.36
C GLN A 131 -12.42 22.47 18.98
N ASP A 132 -12.57 23.54 18.21
CA ASP A 132 -13.18 24.82 18.61
C ASP A 132 -14.64 25.00 18.16
N ASP A 133 -15.26 23.94 17.60
CA ASP A 133 -16.66 23.98 17.19
C ASP A 133 -17.58 24.25 18.41
N ARG A 134 -18.56 25.13 18.25
CA ARG A 134 -19.51 25.46 19.33
C ARG A 134 -20.45 24.32 19.69
N ASP A 135 -20.75 23.46 18.71
CA ASP A 135 -21.63 22.28 18.77
C ASP A 135 -20.86 20.98 18.89
N LEU A 136 -19.60 21.04 19.39
CA LEU A 136 -18.69 19.91 19.42
C LEU A 136 -19.24 18.72 20.23
N LEU A 137 -19.90 18.98 21.36
CA LEU A 137 -20.54 17.94 22.18
C LEU A 137 -21.60 17.19 21.37
N GLU A 138 -22.48 17.90 20.68
CA GLU A 138 -23.54 17.33 19.84
C GLU A 138 -22.91 16.47 18.71
N LYS A 139 -21.92 17.01 18.00
CA LYS A 139 -21.23 16.32 16.91
C LYS A 139 -20.50 15.05 17.38
N LEU A 140 -19.80 15.10 18.53
CA LEU A 140 -19.08 13.93 19.04
C LEU A 140 -20.01 12.88 19.66
N SER A 141 -21.18 13.26 20.17
CA SER A 141 -22.19 12.33 20.70
C SER A 141 -22.89 11.48 19.64
N GLN A 142 -22.78 11.85 18.35
CA GLN A 142 -23.31 11.07 17.23
C GLN A 142 -22.42 9.86 16.95
N CYS A 143 -22.57 8.80 17.77
CA CYS A 143 -21.74 7.58 17.64
C CYS A 143 -22.15 6.76 16.41
N PRO A 144 -21.26 6.53 15.45
CA PRO A 144 -21.52 5.60 14.35
C PRO A 144 -21.45 4.13 14.83
N ASP A 145 -21.79 3.18 13.95
CA ASP A 145 -21.67 1.75 14.26
C ASP A 145 -20.23 1.33 14.55
N VAL A 146 -19.24 1.97 13.93
CA VAL A 146 -17.80 1.75 14.10
C VAL A 146 -17.08 3.09 13.91
N ASP A 147 -16.20 3.48 14.82
CA ASP A 147 -15.32 4.64 14.68
C ASP A 147 -13.94 4.27 14.11
N ILE A 148 -13.21 5.24 13.57
CA ILE A 148 -11.91 5.04 12.95
C ILE A 148 -10.91 6.00 13.58
N PHE A 149 -9.85 5.46 14.20
CA PHE A 149 -8.75 6.25 14.73
C PHE A 149 -7.69 6.49 13.65
N LEU A 150 -7.42 7.75 13.33
CA LEU A 150 -6.39 8.16 12.38
C LEU A 150 -5.53 9.28 12.99
N PRO A 151 -4.34 8.97 13.55
CA PRO A 151 -3.44 9.99 14.07
C PRO A 151 -2.87 10.87 12.95
N ALA A 152 -2.56 12.15 13.29
CA ALA A 152 -2.20 13.19 12.34
C ALA A 152 -0.97 12.88 11.46
N ASP A 153 0.00 12.12 11.97
CA ASP A 153 1.22 11.76 11.26
C ASP A 153 1.02 10.71 10.15
N LEU A 154 -0.13 10.05 10.11
CA LEU A 154 -0.47 9.09 9.08
C LEU A 154 -1.08 9.69 7.80
N HIS A 155 -1.49 10.95 7.82
CA HIS A 155 -2.19 11.62 6.73
C HIS A 155 -1.35 11.80 5.48
N GLY A 156 -0.69 11.12 4.88
CA GLY A 156 0.09 11.28 3.65
C GLY A 156 0.82 10.01 3.21
N ASN A 157 0.63 8.92 3.97
CA ASN A 157 1.37 7.67 3.78
C ASN A 157 0.53 6.53 3.18
N GLY A 158 -0.54 6.83 2.47
CA GLY A 158 -1.50 5.85 1.94
C GLY A 158 -2.61 5.49 2.94
N TYR A 159 -2.46 5.82 4.22
CA TYR A 159 -3.49 5.54 5.23
C TYR A 159 -4.75 6.38 5.06
N CYS A 160 -4.67 7.55 4.43
CA CYS A 160 -5.87 8.28 4.02
C CYS A 160 -6.70 7.48 3.00
N GLU A 161 -6.07 6.78 2.04
CA GLU A 161 -6.80 5.88 1.12
C GLU A 161 -7.54 4.78 1.89
N ASP A 162 -6.84 4.12 2.83
CA ASP A 162 -7.46 3.11 3.69
C ASP A 162 -8.60 3.71 4.53
N ALA A 163 -8.31 4.77 5.27
CA ALA A 163 -9.22 5.32 6.27
C ALA A 163 -10.51 5.88 5.66
N VAL A 164 -10.43 6.62 4.55
CA VAL A 164 -11.63 7.19 3.92
C VAL A 164 -12.51 6.15 3.23
N ALA A 165 -11.94 5.05 2.76
CA ALA A 165 -12.73 3.94 2.24
C ALA A 165 -13.59 3.33 3.35
N TYR A 166 -13.00 3.05 4.52
CA TYR A 166 -13.75 2.61 5.70
C TYR A 166 -14.76 3.67 6.14
N ALA A 167 -14.37 4.96 6.28
CA ALA A 167 -15.27 6.02 6.70
C ALA A 167 -16.50 6.12 5.80
N LYS A 168 -16.31 6.16 4.47
CA LYS A 168 -17.40 6.25 3.50
C LYS A 168 -18.39 5.09 3.62
N TYR A 169 -17.90 3.86 3.53
CA TYR A 169 -18.78 2.69 3.40
C TYR A 169 -19.29 2.13 4.73
N LEU A 170 -18.68 2.55 5.86
CA LEU A 170 -19.24 2.33 7.20
C LEU A 170 -20.19 3.44 7.64
N ASN A 171 -20.34 4.53 6.88
CA ASN A 171 -20.99 5.76 7.33
C ASN A 171 -20.41 6.24 8.66
N SER A 172 -19.10 6.38 8.70
CA SER A 172 -18.31 6.63 9.90
C SER A 172 -17.53 7.95 9.81
N ARG A 173 -16.64 8.15 10.76
CA ARG A 173 -15.78 9.33 10.85
C ARG A 173 -14.33 8.94 11.19
N LEU A 174 -13.40 9.79 10.76
CA LEU A 174 -12.00 9.68 11.14
C LEU A 174 -11.79 10.53 12.39
N LEU A 175 -11.31 9.91 13.47
CA LEU A 175 -11.07 10.59 14.74
C LEU A 175 -9.57 10.82 14.94
N PRO A 176 -9.11 12.09 15.01
CA PRO A 176 -7.77 12.42 15.48
C PRO A 176 -7.68 12.23 17.00
N LYS A 177 -6.45 12.19 17.53
CA LYS A 177 -6.21 11.92 18.95
C LYS A 177 -6.91 12.91 19.89
N TRP A 178 -6.91 14.19 19.54
CA TRP A 178 -7.56 15.21 20.38
C TRP A 178 -9.06 14.93 20.61
N ALA A 179 -9.75 14.34 19.62
CA ALA A 179 -11.17 14.03 19.74
C ALA A 179 -11.47 12.97 20.81
N LEU A 180 -10.46 12.13 21.17
CA LEU A 180 -10.55 11.14 22.24
C LEU A 180 -10.17 11.71 23.61
N GLU A 181 -9.42 12.82 23.64
CA GLU A 181 -8.82 13.39 24.85
C GLU A 181 -9.56 14.64 25.37
N ILE A 182 -10.34 15.30 24.49
CA ILE A 182 -11.06 16.52 24.83
C ILE A 182 -12.15 16.24 25.88
N LYS A 183 -12.28 17.17 26.84
CA LYS A 183 -13.36 17.15 27.82
C LYS A 183 -14.35 18.26 27.51
N LEU A 184 -15.61 17.90 27.49
CA LEU A 184 -16.72 18.80 27.15
C LEU A 184 -17.73 18.79 28.30
N TYR A 185 -18.15 19.96 28.73
CA TYR A 185 -19.20 20.05 29.74
C TYR A 185 -20.56 19.65 29.16
N ASP A 186 -21.18 18.64 29.74
CA ASP A 186 -22.54 18.21 29.40
C ASP A 186 -23.53 18.86 30.35
N PRO A 187 -24.39 19.77 29.85
CA PRO A 187 -25.35 20.49 30.70
C PRO A 187 -26.45 19.58 31.26
N ASP A 188 -26.78 18.48 30.59
CA ASP A 188 -27.81 17.53 31.02
C ASP A 188 -27.30 16.62 32.14
N LEU A 189 -26.03 16.27 32.11
CA LEU A 189 -25.36 15.43 33.13
C LEU A 189 -24.78 16.28 34.27
N GLY A 190 -24.43 17.56 34.03
CA GLY A 190 -23.84 18.46 35.00
C GLY A 190 -22.37 18.24 35.30
N TYR A 191 -21.63 17.52 34.42
CA TYR A 191 -20.20 17.28 34.54
C TYR A 191 -19.50 17.16 33.16
N ASP A 192 -18.16 17.14 33.16
CA ASP A 192 -17.38 17.01 31.95
C ASP A 192 -17.34 15.54 31.46
N VAL A 193 -17.66 15.33 30.20
CA VAL A 193 -17.61 14.05 29.47
C VAL A 193 -16.48 14.06 28.44
N ASP A 194 -15.99 12.88 28.08
CA ASP A 194 -15.07 12.68 26.95
C ASP A 194 -15.66 11.67 25.96
N TYR A 195 -14.92 11.39 24.89
CA TYR A 195 -15.33 10.42 23.87
C TYR A 195 -15.74 9.06 24.45
N PHE A 196 -15.06 8.58 25.49
CA PHE A 196 -15.34 7.27 26.07
C PHE A 196 -16.62 7.26 26.91
N ASP A 197 -17.04 8.39 27.41
CA ASP A 197 -18.35 8.55 28.05
C ASP A 197 -19.46 8.66 26.99
N LEU A 198 -19.19 9.34 25.86
CA LEU A 198 -20.17 9.53 24.79
C LEU A 198 -20.40 8.24 23.97
N CYS A 199 -19.33 7.55 23.55
CA CYS A 199 -19.39 6.38 22.67
C CYS A 199 -18.73 5.13 23.30
N PRO A 200 -19.17 4.69 24.50
CA PRO A 200 -18.46 3.66 25.27
C PRO A 200 -18.45 2.28 24.63
N LYS A 201 -19.41 1.97 23.76
CA LYS A 201 -19.57 0.66 23.13
C LYS A 201 -19.14 0.62 21.66
N THR A 202 -19.03 1.77 21.00
CA THR A 202 -18.68 1.85 19.58
C THR A 202 -17.30 1.24 19.33
N PRO A 203 -17.17 0.19 18.53
CA PRO A 203 -15.88 -0.35 18.13
C PRO A 203 -14.99 0.69 17.48
N MET A 204 -13.66 0.53 17.59
CA MET A 204 -12.72 1.44 16.95
C MET A 204 -11.71 0.68 16.09
N ILE A 205 -11.55 1.13 14.83
CA ILE A 205 -10.56 0.61 13.90
C ILE A 205 -9.23 1.31 14.12
N PHE A 206 -8.17 0.51 14.25
CA PHE A 206 -6.77 0.93 14.29
C PHE A 206 -6.01 0.37 13.09
N PHE A 207 -5.11 1.19 12.54
CA PHE A 207 -4.28 0.80 11.41
C PHE A 207 -2.91 0.32 11.90
N ASN A 208 -2.53 -0.90 11.54
CA ASN A 208 -1.25 -1.51 11.90
C ASN A 208 -0.93 -1.38 13.42
N HIS A 209 0.25 -0.86 13.73
CA HIS A 209 0.75 -0.60 15.09
C HIS A 209 0.47 0.83 15.59
N TYR A 210 -0.20 1.66 14.79
CA TYR A 210 -0.44 3.08 15.10
C TYR A 210 -1.61 3.30 16.06
N TRP A 211 -1.53 2.68 17.23
CA TRP A 211 -2.57 2.75 18.26
C TRP A 211 -2.36 3.89 19.25
N GLU A 212 -1.16 4.46 19.31
CA GLU A 212 -0.74 5.52 20.25
C GLU A 212 -1.12 5.25 21.73
N GLY A 213 -1.23 3.99 22.11
CA GLY A 213 -1.64 3.57 23.44
C GLY A 213 -3.13 3.77 23.75
N VAL A 214 -3.96 4.10 22.76
CA VAL A 214 -5.40 4.40 22.98
C VAL A 214 -6.15 3.25 23.66
N PRO A 215 -6.05 1.97 23.22
CA PRO A 215 -6.75 0.87 23.92
C PRO A 215 -6.20 0.55 25.32
N GLN A 216 -5.03 1.10 25.69
CA GLN A 216 -4.40 0.95 27.00
C GLN A 216 -4.67 2.14 27.93
N MET A 217 -5.36 3.16 27.48
CA MET A 217 -5.73 4.30 28.32
C MET A 217 -6.61 3.85 29.50
N PRO A 218 -6.42 4.41 30.73
CA PRO A 218 -7.27 4.08 31.86
C PRO A 218 -8.77 4.35 31.63
N ARG A 219 -9.07 5.26 30.70
CA ARG A 219 -10.44 5.65 30.29
C ARG A 219 -11.04 4.71 29.24
N TRP A 220 -10.27 3.81 28.62
CA TRP A 220 -10.80 2.86 27.66
C TRP A 220 -11.87 1.98 28.30
N PRO A 221 -13.14 2.00 27.83
CA PRO A 221 -14.22 1.29 28.49
C PRO A 221 -14.01 -0.22 28.47
N LYS A 222 -14.29 -0.87 29.58
CA LYS A 222 -14.22 -2.34 29.66
C LYS A 222 -15.21 -2.95 28.66
N GLY A 223 -14.68 -3.75 27.73
CA GLY A 223 -15.48 -4.41 26.70
C GLY A 223 -15.72 -3.58 25.43
N LYS A 224 -15.16 -2.36 25.31
CA LYS A 224 -15.16 -1.60 24.05
C LYS A 224 -14.32 -2.36 23.01
N PRO A 225 -14.89 -2.75 21.85
CA PRO A 225 -14.18 -3.60 20.90
C PRO A 225 -13.05 -2.87 20.18
N VAL A 226 -11.95 -3.60 19.94
CA VAL A 226 -10.77 -3.14 19.20
C VAL A 226 -10.72 -3.86 17.85
N TYR A 227 -10.72 -3.12 16.76
CA TYR A 227 -10.61 -3.65 15.40
C TYR A 227 -9.26 -3.29 14.80
N LEU A 228 -8.59 -4.24 14.18
CA LEU A 228 -7.28 -4.06 13.56
C LEU A 228 -7.38 -4.20 12.04
N MET A 229 -6.90 -3.20 11.31
CA MET A 229 -6.61 -3.32 9.89
C MET A 229 -5.09 -3.43 9.69
N PRO A 230 -4.54 -4.65 9.49
CA PRO A 230 -3.10 -4.84 9.32
C PRO A 230 -2.66 -4.75 7.87
N ASN A 231 -1.47 -4.18 7.65
CA ASN A 231 -0.63 -4.45 6.50
C ASN A 231 0.39 -5.52 6.94
N ILE A 232 0.17 -6.76 6.55
CA ILE A 232 0.87 -7.92 7.11
C ILE A 232 2.36 -8.00 6.80
N GLU A 233 2.85 -7.17 5.90
CA GLU A 233 4.26 -6.98 5.57
C GLU A 233 5.00 -6.00 6.51
N MET A 234 4.27 -5.31 7.39
CA MET A 234 4.86 -4.36 8.33
C MET A 234 5.68 -5.06 9.41
N PHE A 235 6.90 -4.55 9.66
CA PHE A 235 7.83 -5.14 10.64
C PHE A 235 7.49 -4.82 12.08
N GLU A 236 6.69 -3.79 12.30
CA GLU A 236 6.27 -3.27 13.59
C GLU A 236 5.07 -4.03 14.17
N LEU A 237 4.37 -4.80 13.33
CA LEU A 237 3.32 -5.69 13.81
C LEU A 237 3.93 -6.87 14.56
N THR A 238 3.46 -7.06 15.79
CA THR A 238 3.88 -8.14 16.69
C THR A 238 2.69 -9.06 17.00
N PRO A 239 2.91 -10.26 17.56
CA PRO A 239 1.83 -11.15 17.99
C PRO A 239 0.79 -10.49 18.88
N GLU A 240 1.22 -9.57 19.75
CA GLU A 240 0.36 -8.85 20.69
C GLU A 240 -0.70 -8.00 19.99
N HIS A 241 -0.39 -7.44 18.81
CA HIS A 241 -1.37 -6.68 18.02
C HIS A 241 -2.54 -7.57 17.58
N TYR A 242 -2.27 -8.82 17.23
CA TYR A 242 -3.32 -9.76 16.80
C TYR A 242 -4.07 -10.37 18.00
N TRP A 243 -3.40 -10.62 19.13
CA TRP A 243 -4.05 -11.21 20.31
C TRP A 243 -4.92 -10.23 21.10
N ASN A 244 -4.70 -8.92 20.95
CA ASN A 244 -5.41 -7.88 21.72
C ASN A 244 -6.57 -7.22 20.96
N VAL A 245 -7.07 -7.85 19.90
CA VAL A 245 -8.19 -7.34 19.11
C VAL A 245 -9.38 -8.30 19.09
N ASP A 246 -10.55 -7.76 18.77
CA ASP A 246 -11.80 -8.51 18.64
C ASP A 246 -12.14 -8.81 17.17
N VAL A 247 -11.58 -8.00 16.24
CA VAL A 247 -11.74 -8.16 14.80
C VAL A 247 -10.45 -7.84 14.08
N VAL A 248 -10.11 -8.62 13.05
CA VAL A 248 -9.07 -8.32 12.06
C VAL A 248 -9.71 -8.09 10.70
N LEU A 249 -9.45 -6.93 10.10
CA LEU A 249 -9.98 -6.50 8.81
C LEU A 249 -8.91 -6.70 7.73
N CYS A 250 -8.98 -7.79 7.01
CA CYS A 250 -8.01 -8.15 5.97
C CYS A 250 -8.39 -7.58 4.61
N LYS A 251 -7.55 -6.69 4.08
CA LYS A 251 -7.72 -6.07 2.74
C LYS A 251 -7.52 -7.05 1.59
N THR A 252 -6.80 -8.13 1.82
CA THR A 252 -6.33 -9.08 0.83
C THR A 252 -6.67 -10.50 1.26
N LYS A 253 -6.83 -11.41 0.30
CA LYS A 253 -7.05 -12.84 0.59
C LYS A 253 -5.86 -13.44 1.34
N GLU A 254 -4.65 -13.04 0.95
CA GLU A 254 -3.42 -13.46 1.62
C GLU A 254 -3.40 -13.08 3.11
N CYS A 255 -3.82 -11.85 3.45
CA CYS A 255 -3.96 -11.46 4.86
C CYS A 255 -4.94 -12.36 5.58
N TYR A 256 -6.12 -12.58 5.00
CA TYR A 256 -7.17 -13.42 5.60
C TYR A 256 -6.69 -14.85 5.88
N ASP A 257 -6.06 -15.48 4.89
CA ASP A 257 -5.57 -16.85 4.99
C ASP A 257 -4.46 -16.98 6.04
N ARG A 258 -3.50 -16.02 6.03
CA ARG A 258 -2.38 -16.04 6.99
C ARG A 258 -2.81 -15.74 8.41
N VAL A 259 -3.67 -14.76 8.63
CA VAL A 259 -4.18 -14.45 9.98
C VAL A 259 -5.01 -15.61 10.52
N THR A 260 -5.87 -16.20 9.71
CA THR A 260 -6.67 -17.37 10.08
C THR A 260 -5.80 -18.58 10.42
N LYS A 261 -4.78 -18.87 9.58
CA LYS A 261 -3.80 -19.93 9.83
C LYS A 261 -3.00 -19.65 11.10
N TRP A 262 -2.59 -18.40 11.31
CA TRP A 262 -1.81 -18.00 12.48
C TRP A 262 -2.61 -18.15 13.78
N TYR A 263 -3.88 -17.78 13.81
CA TYR A 263 -4.75 -18.02 14.97
C TYR A 263 -4.96 -19.52 15.25
N LYS A 264 -5.01 -20.37 14.23
CA LYS A 264 -5.03 -21.84 14.41
C LYS A 264 -3.72 -22.36 15.00
N GLN A 265 -2.57 -21.78 14.62
CA GLN A 265 -1.24 -22.17 15.10
C GLN A 265 -0.96 -21.65 16.52
N GLU A 266 -1.22 -20.38 16.80
CA GLU A 266 -0.75 -19.69 18.00
C GLU A 266 -1.87 -19.43 19.04
N GLY A 267 -3.12 -19.72 18.69
CA GLY A 267 -4.29 -19.45 19.51
C GLY A 267 -4.92 -18.09 19.26
N ASN A 268 -6.19 -18.01 19.61
CA ASN A 268 -7.03 -16.80 19.48
C ASN A 268 -7.67 -16.47 20.84
N PRO A 269 -6.95 -15.82 21.77
CA PRO A 269 -7.38 -15.67 23.16
C PRO A 269 -8.63 -14.79 23.34
N ARG A 270 -8.89 -13.87 22.38
CA ARG A 270 -10.08 -13.01 22.39
C ARG A 270 -11.20 -13.51 21.48
N ASN A 271 -11.02 -14.68 20.85
CA ASN A 271 -11.94 -15.19 19.83
C ASN A 271 -12.19 -14.16 18.73
N ALA A 272 -11.13 -13.49 18.27
CA ALA A 272 -11.20 -12.46 17.26
C ALA A 272 -11.75 -13.02 15.95
N SER A 273 -12.70 -12.28 15.35
CA SER A 273 -13.21 -12.59 14.03
C SER A 273 -12.28 -12.03 12.95
N VAL A 274 -12.08 -12.77 11.87
CA VAL A 274 -11.28 -12.31 10.72
C VAL A 274 -12.22 -12.04 9.55
N PHE A 275 -12.22 -10.81 9.03
CA PHE A 275 -13.03 -10.40 7.88
C PHE A 275 -12.15 -10.19 6.66
N TYR A 276 -12.52 -10.78 5.54
CA TYR A 276 -11.95 -10.44 4.23
C TYR A 276 -12.78 -9.31 3.61
N THR A 277 -12.18 -8.14 3.44
CA THR A 277 -12.88 -6.93 2.97
C THR A 277 -12.65 -6.61 1.51
N LYS A 278 -11.61 -7.18 0.88
CA LYS A 278 -11.21 -6.92 -0.52
C LYS A 278 -11.00 -5.45 -0.87
N HIS A 279 -10.79 -4.64 -0.03
CA HIS A 279 -10.54 -3.19 -0.05
C HIS A 279 -10.71 -2.45 -1.41
N THR A 280 -10.71 -1.10 -1.38
CA THR A 280 -10.78 -0.24 -2.56
C THR A 280 -9.84 0.96 -2.44
N SER A 281 -9.78 1.80 -3.48
CA SER A 281 -9.00 3.05 -3.52
C SER A 281 -9.82 4.15 -4.19
N SER A 282 -9.46 5.41 -3.94
CA SER A 282 -10.04 6.55 -4.65
C SER A 282 -9.80 6.48 -6.17
N ASP A 283 -10.77 6.94 -6.95
CA ASP A 283 -10.65 7.06 -8.40
C ASP A 283 -10.06 8.41 -8.80
N GLN A 284 -8.73 8.46 -8.87
CA GLN A 284 -8.00 9.67 -9.22
C GLN A 284 -8.32 10.15 -10.65
N ALA A 285 -8.65 9.23 -11.56
CA ALA A 285 -8.98 9.59 -12.94
C ALA A 285 -10.35 10.27 -13.03
N GLN A 286 -11.36 9.75 -12.35
CA GLN A 286 -12.68 10.38 -12.26
C GLN A 286 -12.60 11.74 -11.56
N PHE A 287 -11.82 11.82 -10.50
CA PHE A 287 -11.57 13.07 -9.79
C PHE A 287 -10.94 14.14 -10.70
N ALA A 288 -9.93 13.76 -11.51
CA ALA A 288 -9.32 14.68 -12.47
C ALA A 288 -10.32 15.17 -13.53
N ARG A 289 -11.15 14.27 -14.09
CA ARG A 289 -12.20 14.63 -15.06
C ARG A 289 -13.18 15.65 -14.47
N LYS A 290 -13.64 15.42 -13.25
CA LYS A 290 -14.56 16.33 -12.59
C LYS A 290 -13.94 17.69 -12.29
N ARG A 291 -12.69 17.73 -11.82
CA ARG A 291 -11.99 18.98 -11.40
C ARG A 291 -11.51 19.82 -12.57
N MET A 292 -10.98 19.18 -13.63
CA MET A 292 -10.32 19.86 -14.74
C MET A 292 -11.20 19.93 -16.01
N GLY A 293 -12.25 19.11 -16.07
CA GLY A 293 -13.09 18.92 -17.24
C GLY A 293 -12.52 17.91 -18.25
N GLU A 294 -13.40 17.20 -18.92
CA GLU A 294 -13.06 16.11 -19.87
C GLU A 294 -12.10 16.56 -20.98
N ARG A 295 -12.19 17.80 -21.44
CA ARG A 295 -11.35 18.32 -22.53
C ARG A 295 -9.86 18.42 -22.18
N VAL A 296 -9.52 18.44 -20.88
CA VAL A 296 -8.13 18.54 -20.40
C VAL A 296 -7.50 17.16 -20.26
N ILE A 297 -8.32 16.13 -20.11
CA ILE A 297 -7.87 14.74 -19.96
C ILE A 297 -7.71 14.13 -21.35
N ARG A 298 -6.53 13.52 -21.59
CA ARG A 298 -6.25 12.86 -22.86
C ARG A 298 -7.04 11.56 -22.98
N THR A 299 -7.57 11.32 -24.17
CA THR A 299 -8.08 9.99 -24.52
C THR A 299 -6.94 8.98 -24.48
N LYS A 300 -7.18 7.81 -23.88
CA LYS A 300 -6.18 6.75 -23.81
C LYS A 300 -5.87 6.22 -25.21
N ASP A 301 -4.58 6.13 -25.51
CA ASP A 301 -4.07 5.60 -26.77
C ASP A 301 -3.34 4.27 -26.52
N PHE A 302 -4.03 3.18 -26.74
CA PHE A 302 -3.51 1.82 -26.58
C PHE A 302 -2.60 1.37 -27.73
N SER A 303 -2.52 2.13 -28.82
CA SER A 303 -1.58 1.86 -29.91
C SER A 303 -0.16 2.34 -29.57
N ASN A 304 -0.02 3.38 -28.74
CA ASN A 304 1.23 4.01 -28.37
C ASN A 304 1.65 3.59 -26.95
N ILE A 305 2.45 2.54 -26.85
CA ILE A 305 2.91 2.03 -25.57
C ILE A 305 3.90 3.01 -24.96
N ARG A 306 3.53 3.59 -23.81
CA ARG A 306 4.35 4.44 -22.98
C ARG A 306 4.05 4.18 -21.51
N PHE A 307 5.06 3.79 -20.75
CA PHE A 307 4.89 3.43 -19.35
C PHE A 307 5.06 4.62 -18.42
N VAL A 308 4.28 4.59 -17.34
CA VAL A 308 4.45 5.46 -16.17
C VAL A 308 4.68 4.60 -14.94
N HIS A 309 5.67 4.97 -14.13
CA HIS A 309 5.97 4.39 -12.83
C HIS A 309 5.92 5.47 -11.76
N THR A 310 5.09 5.31 -10.74
CA THR A 310 4.92 6.27 -9.64
C THR A 310 5.45 5.66 -8.34
N ALA A 311 6.74 5.79 -8.10
CA ALA A 311 7.41 5.25 -6.90
C ALA A 311 7.07 6.05 -5.62
N GLY A 312 6.82 7.36 -5.74
CA GLY A 312 6.60 8.24 -4.60
C GLY A 312 7.78 8.19 -3.62
N THR A 313 7.46 8.01 -2.33
CA THR A 313 8.46 7.94 -1.24
C THR A 313 8.93 6.52 -0.93
N SER A 314 8.34 5.49 -1.55
CA SER A 314 8.60 4.09 -1.22
C SER A 314 9.83 3.53 -1.93
N SER A 315 10.66 2.79 -1.20
CA SER A 315 11.77 1.98 -1.75
C SER A 315 11.34 0.59 -2.20
N ALA A 316 10.14 0.14 -1.83
CA ALA A 316 9.63 -1.20 -2.13
C ALA A 316 8.89 -1.31 -3.47
N LYS A 317 8.94 -0.27 -4.32
CA LYS A 317 8.23 -0.24 -5.61
C LYS A 317 9.00 -0.87 -6.79
N GLY A 318 10.12 -1.57 -6.55
CA GLY A 318 10.91 -2.21 -7.61
C GLY A 318 11.51 -1.25 -8.64
N THR A 319 11.65 0.03 -8.27
CA THR A 319 12.16 1.09 -9.16
C THR A 319 13.58 0.79 -9.64
N ARG A 320 14.40 0.13 -8.82
CA ARG A 320 15.77 -0.24 -9.17
C ARG A 320 15.78 -1.24 -10.32
N GLU A 321 15.05 -2.31 -10.17
CA GLU A 321 14.93 -3.41 -11.13
C GLU A 321 14.31 -2.90 -12.44
N LEU A 322 13.32 -2.02 -12.33
CA LEU A 322 12.71 -1.34 -13.48
C LEU A 322 13.72 -0.50 -14.26
N MET A 323 14.50 0.34 -13.58
CA MET A 323 15.53 1.18 -14.18
C MET A 323 16.65 0.33 -14.81
N GLU A 324 17.04 -0.78 -14.16
CA GLU A 324 18.02 -1.71 -14.69
C GLU A 324 17.57 -2.25 -16.06
N CYS A 325 16.31 -2.65 -16.20
CA CYS A 325 15.75 -3.09 -17.46
C CYS A 325 15.93 -2.04 -18.58
N TRP A 326 15.45 -0.81 -18.38
CA TRP A 326 15.50 0.25 -19.41
C TRP A 326 16.91 0.74 -19.76
N VAL A 327 17.82 0.69 -18.79
CA VAL A 327 19.22 1.05 -19.02
C VAL A 327 19.94 0.02 -19.87
N LEU A 328 19.68 -1.26 -19.66
CA LEU A 328 20.44 -2.35 -20.28
C LEU A 328 19.84 -2.83 -21.62
N VAL A 329 18.53 -2.81 -21.78
CA VAL A 329 17.84 -3.37 -22.95
C VAL A 329 17.46 -2.28 -23.94
N PRO A 330 17.87 -2.42 -25.24
CA PRO A 330 17.50 -1.45 -26.28
C PRO A 330 16.08 -1.69 -26.81
N GLY A 331 15.44 -0.62 -27.30
CA GLY A 331 14.20 -0.72 -28.07
C GLY A 331 12.94 -0.92 -27.24
N LEU A 332 13.02 -0.80 -25.91
CA LEU A 332 11.83 -0.79 -25.07
C LEU A 332 11.00 0.49 -25.27
N PRO A 333 9.68 0.45 -25.04
CA PRO A 333 8.83 1.62 -25.06
C PRO A 333 9.30 2.71 -24.06
N PRO A 334 8.96 3.99 -24.27
CA PRO A 334 9.31 5.06 -23.34
C PRO A 334 8.78 4.82 -21.92
N LEU A 335 9.58 5.18 -20.91
CA LEU A 335 9.25 5.09 -19.48
C LEU A 335 9.41 6.46 -18.82
N ASP A 336 8.37 6.91 -18.13
CA ASP A 336 8.41 8.05 -17.23
C ASP A 336 8.38 7.56 -15.76
N VAL A 337 9.40 7.89 -14.98
CA VAL A 337 9.53 7.51 -13.56
C VAL A 337 9.33 8.73 -12.69
N TYR A 338 8.37 8.67 -11.77
CA TYR A 338 8.10 9.72 -10.80
C TYR A 338 8.51 9.24 -9.41
N ILE A 339 9.47 9.92 -8.80
CA ILE A 339 10.09 9.50 -7.53
C ILE A 339 10.38 10.71 -6.64
N ASP A 340 10.16 10.57 -5.34
CA ASP A 340 10.48 11.60 -4.36
C ASP A 340 12.00 11.86 -4.24
N ASN A 341 12.37 13.04 -3.77
CA ASN A 341 13.77 13.46 -3.59
C ASN A 341 14.55 12.49 -2.70
N LYS A 342 13.97 12.07 -1.56
CA LYS A 342 14.67 11.26 -0.57
C LYS A 342 15.08 9.88 -1.11
N PRO A 343 14.18 9.03 -1.63
CA PRO A 343 14.58 7.76 -2.24
C PRO A 343 15.46 7.97 -3.47
N TYR A 344 15.23 9.00 -4.28
CA TYR A 344 16.10 9.30 -5.41
C TYR A 344 17.54 9.56 -4.99
N ASP A 345 17.78 10.48 -4.05
CA ASP A 345 19.13 10.85 -3.62
C ASP A 345 19.86 9.71 -2.91
N LEU A 346 19.15 8.91 -2.09
CA LEU A 346 19.74 7.84 -1.31
C LEU A 346 20.01 6.56 -2.11
N LEU A 347 19.09 6.18 -3.00
CA LEU A 347 19.09 4.85 -3.62
C LEU A 347 19.46 4.88 -5.12
N PHE A 348 19.05 5.91 -5.86
CA PHE A 348 19.11 5.89 -7.32
C PHE A 348 20.20 6.77 -7.90
N LYS A 349 20.37 7.99 -7.41
CA LYS A 349 21.32 8.97 -7.92
C LYS A 349 22.76 8.46 -7.97
N PRO A 350 23.29 7.76 -6.95
CA PRO A 350 24.66 7.25 -6.99
C PRO A 350 24.89 6.24 -8.12
N ASN A 351 23.90 5.40 -8.40
CA ASN A 351 24.02 4.27 -9.31
C ASN A 351 23.51 4.55 -10.71
N PHE A 352 22.35 5.21 -10.85
CA PHE A 352 21.64 5.34 -12.13
C PHE A 352 21.90 6.65 -12.87
N LYS A 353 22.20 7.76 -12.19
CA LYS A 353 22.42 9.05 -12.89
C LYS A 353 23.49 8.97 -13.98
N ARG A 354 24.56 8.19 -13.75
CA ARG A 354 25.60 7.95 -14.75
C ARG A 354 25.14 6.98 -15.82
N LEU A 355 24.49 5.88 -15.43
CA LEU A 355 24.04 4.82 -16.34
C LEU A 355 22.95 5.32 -17.29
N MET A 356 22.06 6.18 -16.83
CA MET A 356 21.00 6.76 -17.66
C MET A 356 21.51 7.54 -18.88
N ARG A 357 22.74 8.10 -18.82
CA ARG A 357 23.36 8.74 -19.99
C ARG A 357 23.67 7.76 -21.12
N PHE A 358 23.75 6.48 -20.80
CA PHE A 358 24.01 5.38 -21.72
C PHE A 358 22.81 4.46 -21.89
N SER A 359 21.63 4.90 -21.42
CA SER A 359 20.40 4.10 -21.56
C SER A 359 20.13 3.80 -23.02
N ARG A 360 19.81 2.55 -23.29
CA ARG A 360 19.49 2.04 -24.63
C ARG A 360 18.02 2.20 -24.99
N SER A 361 17.17 2.52 -24.01
CA SER A 361 15.75 2.79 -24.19
C SER A 361 15.38 4.15 -23.59
N PRO A 362 14.33 4.83 -24.10
CA PRO A 362 13.92 6.14 -23.59
C PRO A 362 13.43 6.04 -22.15
N VAL A 363 14.07 6.77 -21.24
CA VAL A 363 13.65 6.88 -19.84
C VAL A 363 13.78 8.31 -19.34
N ASN A 364 12.73 8.84 -18.72
CA ASN A 364 12.69 10.14 -18.09
C ASN A 364 12.44 9.96 -16.59
N VAL A 365 13.23 10.64 -15.75
CA VAL A 365 13.06 10.62 -14.30
C VAL A 365 12.64 11.99 -13.82
N HIS A 366 11.47 12.05 -13.20
CA HIS A 366 10.88 13.24 -12.60
C HIS A 366 11.08 13.12 -11.08
N VAL A 367 11.92 13.99 -10.53
CA VAL A 367 12.29 13.96 -9.11
C VAL A 367 11.53 15.03 -8.35
N GLY A 368 10.98 14.67 -7.21
CA GLY A 368 10.17 15.53 -6.32
C GLY A 368 8.70 15.12 -6.27
N LEU A 369 8.01 15.67 -5.29
CA LEU A 369 6.57 15.43 -5.15
C LEU A 369 5.80 16.10 -6.29
N ILE A 370 4.84 15.37 -6.83
CA ILE A 370 3.91 15.89 -7.83
C ILE A 370 2.75 16.54 -7.07
N GLU A 371 2.35 17.72 -7.49
CA GLU A 371 1.13 18.35 -7.03
C GLU A 371 -0.08 17.46 -7.35
N ARG A 372 -1.07 17.40 -6.45
CA ARG A 372 -2.16 16.41 -6.49
C ARG A 372 -3.00 16.45 -7.75
N SER A 373 -3.38 17.64 -8.18
CA SER A 373 -4.17 17.80 -9.41
C SER A 373 -3.41 17.28 -10.62
N ARG A 374 -2.09 17.51 -10.65
CA ARG A 374 -1.21 16.97 -11.69
C ARG A 374 -1.05 15.45 -11.58
N PHE A 375 -1.00 14.91 -10.36
CA PHE A 375 -0.98 13.45 -10.16
C PHE A 375 -2.28 12.79 -10.60
N ALA A 376 -3.42 13.37 -10.24
CA ALA A 376 -4.73 12.90 -10.69
C ALA A 376 -4.85 12.93 -12.23
N LYS A 377 -4.40 14.03 -12.86
CA LYS A 377 -4.35 14.14 -14.31
C LYS A 377 -3.39 13.11 -14.93
N LEU A 378 -2.20 12.94 -14.37
CA LEU A 378 -1.24 11.92 -14.82
C LEU A 378 -1.89 10.53 -14.79
N THR A 379 -2.58 10.19 -13.71
CA THR A 379 -3.29 8.90 -13.57
C THR A 379 -4.39 8.76 -14.62
N ALA A 380 -5.16 9.82 -14.87
CA ALA A 380 -6.21 9.82 -15.89
C ALA A 380 -5.66 9.66 -17.32
N ASP A 381 -4.58 10.36 -17.65
CA ASP A 381 -3.97 10.38 -18.98
C ASP A 381 -3.18 9.09 -19.30
N THR A 382 -2.71 8.37 -18.28
CA THR A 382 -1.78 7.23 -18.45
C THR A 382 -2.53 5.98 -18.91
N THR A 383 -2.02 5.35 -19.99
CA THR A 383 -2.56 4.11 -20.54
C THR A 383 -1.86 2.87 -20.00
N PHE A 384 -0.56 2.94 -19.67
CA PHE A 384 0.24 1.80 -19.22
C PHE A 384 0.99 2.14 -17.94
N PHE A 385 0.72 1.38 -16.86
CA PHE A 385 1.39 1.53 -15.57
C PHE A 385 2.36 0.39 -15.29
N MET A 386 3.56 0.76 -14.84
CA MET A 386 4.55 -0.17 -14.28
C MET A 386 4.50 -0.12 -12.76
N CYS A 387 4.04 -1.20 -12.16
CA CYS A 387 3.82 -1.32 -10.73
C CYS A 387 4.59 -2.51 -10.12
N PRO A 388 5.92 -2.64 -10.31
CA PRO A 388 6.69 -3.82 -9.95
C PRO A 388 7.07 -3.84 -8.46
N SER A 389 6.10 -3.77 -7.55
CA SER A 389 6.37 -3.75 -6.11
C SER A 389 7.01 -5.04 -5.61
N THR A 390 7.93 -4.90 -4.64
CA THR A 390 8.51 -6.04 -3.93
C THR A 390 7.62 -6.51 -2.78
N SER A 391 6.81 -5.64 -2.20
CA SER A 391 5.77 -5.97 -1.21
C SER A 391 4.79 -4.81 -1.06
N GLU A 392 3.56 -5.11 -0.72
CA GLU A 392 2.47 -4.16 -0.48
C GLU A 392 1.56 -4.66 0.63
N GLY A 393 0.92 -3.73 1.36
CA GLY A 393 -0.20 -4.07 2.24
C GLY A 393 -1.51 -4.27 1.48
N TYR A 394 -1.63 -3.59 0.33
CA TYR A 394 -2.76 -3.72 -0.60
C TYR A 394 -2.34 -3.42 -2.05
N GLY A 395 -1.72 -2.27 -2.30
CA GLY A 395 -1.33 -1.82 -3.61
C GLY A 395 -2.24 -0.73 -4.19
N HIS A 396 -2.50 0.34 -3.42
CA HIS A 396 -3.37 1.44 -3.87
C HIS A 396 -3.03 1.98 -5.25
N TYR A 397 -1.75 2.17 -5.58
CA TYR A 397 -1.35 2.70 -6.88
C TYR A 397 -1.63 1.72 -8.05
N ILE A 398 -1.63 0.40 -7.78
CA ILE A 398 -2.08 -0.62 -8.74
C ILE A 398 -3.59 -0.48 -8.94
N ASN A 399 -4.33 -0.36 -7.84
CA ASN A 399 -5.79 -0.24 -7.89
C ASN A 399 -6.25 1.08 -8.52
N GLN A 400 -5.55 2.19 -8.29
CA GLN A 400 -5.81 3.48 -8.95
C GLN A 400 -5.54 3.42 -10.46
N ALA A 401 -4.54 2.66 -10.89
CA ALA A 401 -4.29 2.41 -12.32
C ALA A 401 -5.43 1.58 -12.96
N ARG A 402 -5.95 0.55 -12.24
CA ARG A 402 -7.16 -0.19 -12.64
C ARG A 402 -8.37 0.73 -12.73
N ALA A 403 -8.58 1.56 -11.72
CA ALA A 403 -9.65 2.56 -11.68
C ALA A 403 -9.59 3.49 -12.89
N ALA A 404 -8.40 3.87 -13.32
CA ALA A 404 -8.21 4.68 -14.53
C ALA A 404 -8.45 3.92 -15.83
N GLY A 405 -8.72 2.63 -15.83
CA GLY A 405 -8.87 1.80 -17.04
C GLY A 405 -7.55 1.67 -17.81
N ALA A 406 -6.44 1.54 -17.11
CA ALA A 406 -5.12 1.38 -17.70
C ALA A 406 -4.70 -0.09 -17.73
N VAL A 407 -3.78 -0.45 -18.62
CA VAL A 407 -3.06 -1.72 -18.58
C VAL A 407 -1.99 -1.64 -17.51
N VAL A 408 -2.00 -2.60 -16.60
CA VAL A 408 -1.09 -2.64 -15.45
C VAL A 408 -0.12 -3.81 -15.57
N VAL A 409 1.16 -3.55 -15.32
CA VAL A 409 2.19 -4.58 -15.17
C VAL A 409 2.65 -4.57 -13.71
N THR A 410 2.47 -5.69 -13.00
CA THR A 410 2.85 -5.82 -11.59
C THR A 410 3.52 -7.16 -11.31
N THR A 411 3.98 -7.39 -10.08
CA THR A 411 4.66 -8.63 -9.68
C THR A 411 3.68 -9.75 -9.36
N ASP A 412 4.03 -10.98 -9.72
CA ASP A 412 3.25 -12.20 -9.46
C ASP A 412 3.48 -12.72 -8.04
N LEU A 413 3.08 -11.91 -7.07
CA LEU A 413 3.05 -12.28 -5.65
C LEU A 413 1.91 -11.52 -4.99
N SER A 414 1.17 -12.19 -4.11
CA SER A 414 0.14 -11.55 -3.30
C SER A 414 0.76 -10.48 -2.36
N PRO A 415 0.08 -9.32 -2.21
CA PRO A 415 -1.28 -9.01 -2.71
C PRO A 415 -1.32 -8.40 -4.13
N MET A 416 -0.18 -8.13 -4.77
CA MET A 416 -0.14 -7.45 -6.06
C MET A 416 -0.91 -8.22 -7.15
N ASN A 417 -0.74 -9.54 -7.20
CA ASN A 417 -1.42 -10.41 -8.18
C ASN A 417 -2.91 -10.68 -7.84
N GLU A 418 -3.38 -10.34 -6.64
CA GLU A 418 -4.82 -10.37 -6.33
C GLU A 418 -5.59 -9.28 -7.08
N LEU A 419 -4.90 -8.21 -7.49
CA LEU A 419 -5.48 -7.08 -8.21
C LEU A 419 -5.45 -7.27 -9.75
N ILE A 420 -4.62 -8.16 -10.26
CA ILE A 420 -4.39 -8.33 -11.70
C ILE A 420 -4.56 -9.78 -12.12
N THR A 421 -5.48 -10.05 -13.03
CA THR A 421 -5.59 -11.32 -13.73
C THR A 421 -4.72 -11.28 -14.98
N ALA A 422 -3.73 -12.19 -15.04
CA ALA A 422 -2.76 -12.24 -16.15
C ALA A 422 -3.46 -12.35 -17.52
N ASN A 423 -3.04 -11.51 -18.46
CA ASN A 423 -3.54 -11.43 -19.84
C ASN A 423 -5.03 -11.03 -19.97
N GLU A 424 -5.73 -10.76 -18.87
CA GLU A 424 -7.13 -10.33 -18.87
C GLU A 424 -7.28 -8.87 -18.42
N THR A 425 -6.61 -8.50 -17.31
CA THR A 425 -6.63 -7.15 -16.75
C THR A 425 -5.25 -6.49 -16.71
N GLY A 426 -4.20 -7.21 -17.10
CA GLY A 426 -2.81 -6.73 -17.12
C GLY A 426 -1.80 -7.86 -17.23
N PHE A 427 -0.57 -7.60 -16.82
CA PHE A 427 0.55 -8.53 -16.90
C PHE A 427 1.22 -8.75 -15.55
N LEU A 428 1.72 -9.97 -15.32
CA LEU A 428 2.40 -10.34 -14.11
C LEU A 428 3.88 -10.64 -14.38
N ILE A 429 4.77 -10.01 -13.60
CA ILE A 429 6.21 -10.24 -13.63
C ILE A 429 6.49 -11.46 -12.75
N PRO A 430 7.10 -12.53 -13.31
CA PRO A 430 7.47 -13.71 -12.53
C PRO A 430 8.44 -13.33 -11.41
N VAL A 431 8.20 -13.83 -10.20
CA VAL A 431 9.02 -13.53 -9.03
C VAL A 431 9.30 -14.78 -8.20
N THR A 432 10.31 -14.69 -7.32
CA THR A 432 10.56 -15.70 -6.30
C THR A 432 10.14 -15.13 -4.94
N PRO A 433 9.17 -15.76 -4.23
CA PRO A 433 8.78 -15.36 -2.90
C PRO A 433 9.94 -15.50 -1.90
N ARG A 434 10.24 -14.45 -1.13
CA ARG A 434 11.26 -14.45 -0.09
C ARG A 434 10.64 -14.22 1.27
N LYS A 435 10.96 -15.10 2.21
CA LYS A 435 10.60 -14.98 3.63
C LYS A 435 11.40 -13.86 4.27
N HIS A 436 10.80 -13.15 5.25
CA HIS A 436 11.46 -12.05 5.94
C HIS A 436 11.45 -12.24 7.46
N PRO A 437 12.62 -12.10 8.15
CA PRO A 437 12.76 -12.45 9.56
C PRO A 437 12.09 -11.48 10.54
N LYS A 438 11.56 -10.36 10.07
CA LYS A 438 10.84 -9.36 10.90
C LYS A 438 9.34 -9.38 10.71
N MET A 439 8.80 -10.12 9.74
CA MET A 439 7.36 -10.21 9.48
C MET A 439 6.76 -11.39 10.24
N VAL A 440 5.85 -11.15 11.18
CA VAL A 440 5.17 -12.19 11.97
C VAL A 440 4.50 -13.23 11.08
N LEU A 441 3.83 -12.78 10.02
CA LEU A 441 3.13 -13.63 9.06
C LEU A 441 3.96 -13.98 7.82
N GLY A 442 5.25 -13.62 7.80
CA GLY A 442 6.14 -13.76 6.64
C GLY A 442 6.87 -15.09 6.50
N GLY A 443 6.59 -16.08 7.33
CA GLY A 443 7.10 -17.46 7.21
C GLY A 443 8.52 -17.73 7.73
N ALA A 444 9.25 -16.70 8.23
CA ALA A 444 10.61 -16.84 8.79
C ALA A 444 10.87 -15.87 9.95
N TYR A 445 9.83 -15.53 10.70
CA TYR A 445 9.95 -14.60 11.81
C TYR A 445 10.94 -15.10 12.86
N ARG A 446 11.87 -14.21 13.30
CA ARG A 446 12.90 -14.57 14.30
C ARG A 446 12.41 -14.45 15.75
N GLY A 447 11.28 -13.78 15.97
CA GLY A 447 10.64 -13.74 17.29
C GLY A 447 9.88 -15.03 17.59
N GLN A 448 9.25 -15.08 18.76
CA GLN A 448 8.31 -16.14 19.09
C GLN A 448 6.99 -15.93 18.34
N HIS A 449 6.25 -17.00 18.09
CA HIS A 449 4.90 -16.95 17.56
C HIS A 449 4.79 -16.44 16.11
N GLY A 450 5.81 -16.67 15.29
CA GLY A 450 5.73 -16.42 13.84
C GLY A 450 4.93 -17.48 13.10
N LEU A 451 4.28 -17.11 12.01
CA LEU A 451 3.60 -18.07 11.13
C LEU A 451 4.62 -18.99 10.45
N HIS A 452 4.34 -20.31 10.45
CA HIS A 452 5.17 -21.34 9.82
C HIS A 452 4.53 -21.91 8.55
N ASP A 453 5.32 -22.58 7.75
CA ASP A 453 4.90 -23.35 6.56
C ASP A 453 4.06 -22.53 5.56
N VAL A 454 4.54 -21.30 5.29
CA VAL A 454 4.01 -20.40 4.25
C VAL A 454 5.15 -19.87 3.39
N GLU A 455 4.81 -19.43 2.18
CA GLU A 455 5.74 -18.71 1.32
C GLU A 455 6.10 -17.33 1.88
N GLY A 456 7.11 -16.69 1.31
CA GLY A 456 7.49 -15.33 1.71
C GLY A 456 6.54 -14.27 1.16
N LEU A 457 6.50 -13.10 1.81
CA LEU A 457 5.70 -11.93 1.41
C LEU A 457 6.49 -10.91 0.59
N VAL A 458 7.77 -11.18 0.29
CA VAL A 458 8.63 -10.25 -0.46
C VAL A 458 8.97 -10.85 -1.81
N ALA A 459 8.58 -10.18 -2.89
CA ALA A 459 8.93 -10.54 -4.25
C ALA A 459 10.42 -10.27 -4.51
N THR A 460 11.11 -11.24 -5.06
CA THR A 460 12.48 -11.10 -5.59
C THR A 460 12.46 -11.33 -7.09
N PHE A 461 12.92 -10.37 -7.84
CA PHE A 461 13.00 -10.35 -9.31
C PHE A 461 14.12 -9.41 -9.74
N ARG A 462 14.46 -9.39 -11.02
CA ARG A 462 15.54 -8.59 -11.60
C ARG A 462 15.06 -7.81 -12.82
N GLY A 463 15.87 -6.89 -13.29
CA GLY A 463 15.58 -6.13 -14.52
C GLY A 463 15.21 -7.00 -15.73
N PRO A 464 15.93 -8.09 -16.05
CA PRO A 464 15.57 -9.00 -17.13
C PRO A 464 14.16 -9.59 -17.05
N ASP A 465 13.67 -9.91 -15.84
CA ASP A 465 12.34 -10.48 -15.65
C ASP A 465 11.25 -9.46 -16.04
N ILE A 466 11.46 -8.17 -15.74
CA ILE A 466 10.61 -7.06 -16.21
C ILE A 466 10.70 -6.89 -17.73
N CYS A 467 11.93 -6.92 -18.28
CA CYS A 467 12.16 -6.71 -19.71
C CYS A 467 11.46 -7.76 -20.57
N GLU A 468 11.44 -9.02 -20.12
CA GLU A 468 10.78 -10.12 -20.81
C GLU A 468 9.27 -9.84 -20.94
N VAL A 469 8.62 -9.51 -19.81
CA VAL A 469 7.17 -9.20 -19.80
C VAL A 469 6.83 -7.98 -20.64
N VAL A 470 7.64 -6.91 -20.58
CA VAL A 470 7.42 -5.70 -21.38
C VAL A 470 7.59 -5.99 -22.87
N SER A 471 8.60 -6.77 -23.26
CA SER A 471 8.84 -7.14 -24.64
C SER A 471 7.74 -8.06 -25.18
N GLU A 472 7.31 -9.03 -24.38
CA GLU A 472 6.19 -9.91 -24.71
C GLU A 472 4.91 -9.10 -24.93
N MET A 473 4.55 -8.23 -23.97
CA MET A 473 3.38 -7.36 -24.11
C MET A 473 3.45 -6.53 -25.39
N ALA A 474 4.59 -5.90 -25.68
CA ALA A 474 4.74 -5.01 -26.82
C ALA A 474 4.63 -5.73 -28.16
N THR A 475 5.08 -6.99 -28.25
CA THR A 475 5.15 -7.77 -29.50
C THR A 475 3.99 -8.73 -29.69
N SER A 476 3.40 -9.24 -28.61
CA SER A 476 2.41 -10.34 -28.66
C SER A 476 0.97 -9.87 -28.51
N THR A 477 0.73 -8.57 -28.20
CA THR A 477 -0.63 -8.05 -28.04
C THR A 477 -0.99 -7.00 -29.09
N THR A 478 -2.25 -7.02 -29.54
CA THR A 478 -2.79 -5.98 -30.44
C THR A 478 -3.30 -4.78 -29.62
N THR A 479 -3.57 -3.67 -30.31
CA THR A 479 -4.17 -2.47 -29.71
C THR A 479 -5.52 -2.79 -29.07
N GLU A 480 -6.37 -3.58 -29.76
CA GLU A 480 -7.70 -3.97 -29.31
C GLU A 480 -7.64 -4.85 -28.04
N GLN A 481 -6.65 -5.75 -27.96
CA GLN A 481 -6.45 -6.57 -26.76
C GLN A 481 -6.05 -5.71 -25.57
N ARG A 482 -5.17 -4.73 -25.75
CA ARG A 482 -4.74 -3.81 -24.68
C ARG A 482 -5.88 -2.89 -24.23
N GLU A 483 -6.71 -2.43 -25.16
CA GLU A 483 -7.93 -1.66 -24.86
C GLU A 483 -8.92 -2.51 -24.06
N ALA A 484 -9.15 -3.76 -24.45
CA ALA A 484 -9.99 -4.70 -23.70
C ALA A 484 -9.44 -4.96 -22.29
N MET A 485 -8.11 -5.12 -22.12
CA MET A 485 -7.48 -5.27 -20.81
C MET A 485 -7.74 -4.06 -19.90
N GLY A 486 -7.59 -2.83 -20.42
CA GLY A 486 -7.88 -1.61 -19.67
C GLY A 486 -9.35 -1.53 -19.25
N ALA A 487 -10.28 -1.88 -20.14
CA ALA A 487 -11.71 -1.93 -19.84
C ALA A 487 -12.03 -3.01 -18.77
N ASN A 488 -11.42 -4.20 -18.87
CA ASN A 488 -11.57 -5.27 -17.89
C ASN A 488 -10.99 -4.88 -16.53
N ALA A 489 -9.83 -4.21 -16.50
CA ALA A 489 -9.23 -3.70 -15.27
C ALA A 489 -10.17 -2.71 -14.54
N ARG A 490 -10.80 -1.80 -15.30
CA ARG A 490 -11.81 -0.87 -14.76
C ARG A 490 -13.02 -1.61 -14.21
N ARG A 491 -13.53 -2.60 -14.92
CA ARG A 491 -14.68 -3.42 -14.47
C ARG A 491 -14.35 -4.16 -13.17
N ALA A 492 -13.19 -4.82 -13.11
CA ALA A 492 -12.74 -5.52 -11.92
C ALA A 492 -12.56 -4.57 -10.71
N TYR A 493 -12.08 -3.34 -10.93
CA TYR A 493 -12.04 -2.31 -9.87
C TYR A 493 -13.44 -1.98 -9.33
N LEU A 494 -14.45 -1.83 -10.18
CA LEU A 494 -15.82 -1.54 -9.77
C LEU A 494 -16.43 -2.71 -8.99
N GLU A 495 -16.19 -3.93 -9.44
CA GLU A 495 -16.64 -5.16 -8.76
C GLU A 495 -16.00 -5.29 -7.38
N ASP A 496 -14.68 -5.03 -7.26
CA ASP A 496 -13.96 -5.05 -5.99
C ASP A 496 -14.47 -3.95 -5.04
N THR A 497 -14.77 -2.76 -5.57
CA THR A 497 -15.34 -1.65 -4.78
C THR A 497 -16.73 -2.00 -4.27
N ARG A 498 -17.57 -2.64 -5.08
CA ARG A 498 -18.88 -3.12 -4.65
C ARG A 498 -18.77 -4.21 -3.57
N PHE A 499 -17.86 -5.16 -3.74
CA PHE A 499 -17.59 -6.17 -2.71
C PHE A 499 -17.19 -5.51 -1.38
N PHE A 500 -16.26 -4.53 -1.42
CA PHE A 500 -15.86 -3.79 -0.23
C PHE A 500 -17.03 -3.05 0.43
N ALA A 501 -17.87 -2.39 -0.35
CA ALA A 501 -19.06 -1.70 0.17
C ALA A 501 -20.01 -2.67 0.89
N ASN A 502 -20.24 -3.85 0.32
CA ASN A 502 -21.06 -4.89 0.94
C ASN A 502 -20.41 -5.43 2.23
N ALA A 503 -19.11 -5.72 2.21
CA ALA A 503 -18.39 -6.15 3.40
C ALA A 503 -18.46 -5.12 4.55
N MET A 504 -18.51 -3.83 4.23
CA MET A 504 -18.69 -2.78 5.24
C MET A 504 -20.12 -2.79 5.82
N GLN A 505 -21.15 -3.10 5.04
CA GLN A 505 -22.50 -3.26 5.58
C GLN A 505 -22.59 -4.49 6.52
N GLU A 506 -21.93 -5.59 6.17
CA GLU A 506 -21.83 -6.76 7.05
C GLU A 506 -21.10 -6.41 8.37
N LEU A 507 -20.01 -5.67 8.28
CA LEU A 507 -19.26 -5.22 9.45
C LEU A 507 -20.10 -4.31 10.36
N ARG A 508 -20.92 -3.41 9.80
CA ARG A 508 -21.86 -2.57 10.56
C ARG A 508 -22.90 -3.42 11.30
N GLN A 509 -23.48 -4.41 10.62
CA GLN A 509 -24.45 -5.33 11.24
C GLN A 509 -23.80 -6.18 12.34
N PHE A 510 -22.56 -6.62 12.12
CA PHE A 510 -21.79 -7.34 13.12
C PHE A 510 -21.54 -6.46 14.36
N ALA A 511 -21.11 -5.22 14.18
CA ALA A 511 -20.86 -4.27 15.25
C ALA A 511 -22.12 -4.00 16.09
N ARG A 512 -23.28 -3.80 15.45
CA ARG A 512 -24.58 -3.59 16.15
C ARG A 512 -24.99 -4.78 17.01
N ARG A 513 -24.66 -6.02 16.61
CA ARG A 513 -24.98 -7.22 17.42
C ARG A 513 -24.11 -7.35 18.66
N GLY A 514 -22.94 -6.70 18.68
CA GLY A 514 -22.01 -6.70 19.82
C GLY A 514 -22.24 -5.55 20.81
N GLN A 515 -23.04 -4.56 20.43
CA GLN A 515 -23.41 -3.39 21.27
C GLN A 515 -24.61 -3.71 22.14
#